data_e2546c677d254d236c531f4e33933f1d
#
_entry.id   e2546c677d254d236c531f4e33933f1d
#
_cell.length_a   1.000
_cell.length_b   1.000
_cell.length_c   1.000
_cell.angle_alpha   90.00
_cell.angle_beta   90.00
_cell.angle_gamma   90.00
#
_symmetry.space_group_name_H-M   'P 1'
#
loop_
_entity.id
_entity.type
_entity.pdbx_description
1 polymer ?
#
loop_
_entity_poly.entity_id
_entity_poly.type
_entity_poly.pdbx_seq_one_letter_code
_entity_poly.pdbx_strand_id
1 'polypeptide(L)'
;MNTEIKNAIQAADSEAQYDESAKRLLAQKYVLAHILVRTVEEFQGMEIEKVASLIEGDPYISKVPVASGLTNKDRNVEGKRIVGLNTETGEKNEGLVRFDIIFYVRMRNGLAQMIINVEAQKDEPGSYQILNRAIFYVSRLISSQKERDFVKSNYNDIKTVYSIWVCMNMPENSMCHIYLTKEDLLGKHNWKGNLNLVNIVMIGLTNALPESHNEYGLHRLLCAMFSNELSQQQKMKIMEQEYHIPMEESFKEEVSIMCNLSQGIKEAGIAEGREAGIAEGREAGIVEGKQREIEKVVLNMHKKGYSLEQIMDATELEEIELKSCLLYTSPSPRDRQK
;
A
#
# COMPACT_ATOMS: atom_id res chain seq x y z
N MET A 1 -21.57 -13.53 20.20
CA MET A 1 -20.88 -12.59 19.32
C MET A 1 -20.61 -13.35 18.03
N ASN A 2 -21.10 -12.87 16.90
CA ASN A 2 -21.08 -13.59 15.62
C ASN A 2 -19.63 -13.92 15.23
N THR A 3 -19.35 -15.13 14.78
CA THR A 3 -17.99 -15.60 14.44
C THR A 3 -17.37 -14.73 13.35
N GLU A 4 -18.18 -14.24 12.40
CA GLU A 4 -17.78 -13.31 11.32
C GLU A 4 -17.26 -11.97 11.87
N ILE A 5 -17.94 -11.37 12.86
CA ILE A 5 -17.50 -10.12 13.48
C ILE A 5 -16.17 -10.33 14.23
N LYS A 6 -16.01 -11.48 14.88
CA LYS A 6 -14.77 -11.84 15.58
C LYS A 6 -13.60 -11.99 14.60
N ASN A 7 -13.82 -12.68 13.48
CA ASN A 7 -12.83 -12.88 12.43
C ASN A 7 -12.45 -11.55 11.75
N ALA A 8 -13.43 -10.69 11.46
CA ALA A 8 -13.18 -9.37 10.89
C ALA A 8 -12.37 -8.46 11.81
N ILE A 9 -12.67 -8.46 13.11
CA ILE A 9 -11.89 -7.70 14.12
C ILE A 9 -10.46 -8.24 14.20
N GLN A 10 -10.28 -9.56 14.22
CA GLN A 10 -8.97 -10.18 14.32
C GLN A 10 -8.12 -9.97 13.06
N ALA A 11 -8.73 -9.93 11.87
CA ALA A 11 -8.07 -9.60 10.62
C ALA A 11 -7.64 -8.12 10.61
N ALA A 12 -8.50 -7.19 11.01
CA ALA A 12 -8.17 -5.77 11.12
C ALA A 12 -7.05 -5.49 12.11
N ASP A 13 -7.02 -6.19 13.26
CA ASP A 13 -5.94 -6.10 14.24
C ASP A 13 -4.62 -6.62 13.67
N SER A 14 -4.65 -7.69 12.88
CA SER A 14 -3.44 -8.27 12.26
C SER A 14 -2.90 -7.36 11.16
N GLU A 15 -3.74 -6.74 10.35
CA GLU A 15 -3.34 -5.76 9.33
C GLU A 15 -2.71 -4.51 9.96
N ALA A 16 -3.30 -3.99 11.04
CA ALA A 16 -2.75 -2.84 11.76
C ALA A 16 -1.38 -3.14 12.39
N GLN A 17 -1.19 -4.36 12.92
CA GLN A 17 0.09 -4.80 13.46
C GLN A 17 1.14 -5.01 12.35
N TYR A 18 0.73 -5.53 11.19
CA TYR A 18 1.60 -5.66 10.02
C TYR A 18 2.10 -4.30 9.54
N ASP A 19 1.19 -3.31 9.42
CA ASP A 19 1.53 -1.95 9.04
C ASP A 19 2.52 -1.30 10.03
N GLU A 20 2.32 -1.47 11.33
CA GLU A 20 3.23 -0.97 12.35
C GLU A 20 4.62 -1.64 12.27
N SER A 21 4.69 -2.94 12.05
CA SER A 21 5.95 -3.67 11.89
C SER A 21 6.68 -3.28 10.61
N ALA A 22 5.95 -3.09 9.51
CA ALA A 22 6.51 -2.59 8.24
C ALA A 22 7.15 -1.21 8.41
N LYS A 23 6.48 -0.30 9.13
CA LYS A 23 7.02 1.04 9.46
C LYS A 23 8.27 0.97 10.32
N ARG A 24 8.32 0.06 11.30
CA ARG A 24 9.50 -0.13 12.15
C ARG A 24 10.70 -0.65 11.37
N LEU A 25 10.49 -1.59 10.45
CA LEU A 25 11.55 -2.08 9.57
C LEU A 25 12.07 -0.99 8.64
N LEU A 26 11.17 -0.23 8.00
CA LEU A 26 11.57 0.89 7.14
C LEU A 26 12.27 2.01 7.90
N ALA A 27 11.93 2.24 9.17
CA ALA A 27 12.54 3.27 10.00
C ALA A 27 13.98 2.95 10.42
N GLN A 28 14.49 1.76 10.14
CA GLN A 28 15.89 1.43 10.41
C GLN A 28 16.83 2.27 9.55
N LYS A 29 17.85 2.89 10.15
CA LYS A 29 18.73 3.86 9.48
C LYS A 29 19.42 3.30 8.23
N TYR A 30 19.81 2.04 8.25
CA TYR A 30 20.43 1.39 7.10
C TYR A 30 19.42 1.19 5.95
N VAL A 31 18.19 0.83 6.26
CA VAL A 31 17.11 0.72 5.24
C VAL A 31 16.81 2.10 4.65
N LEU A 32 16.68 3.12 5.50
CA LEU A 32 16.51 4.51 5.06
C LEU A 32 17.68 4.99 4.21
N ALA A 33 18.94 4.64 4.58
CA ALA A 33 20.10 5.00 3.79
C ALA A 33 20.07 4.38 2.39
N HIS A 34 19.64 3.12 2.25
CA HIS A 34 19.45 2.49 0.93
C HIS A 34 18.40 3.22 0.10
N ILE A 35 17.31 3.66 0.71
CA ILE A 35 16.28 4.47 0.03
C ILE A 35 16.88 5.81 -0.40
N LEU A 36 17.55 6.53 0.49
CA LEU A 36 18.12 7.86 0.23
C LEU A 36 19.19 7.86 -0.87
N VAL A 37 20.08 6.89 -0.88
CA VAL A 37 21.11 6.75 -1.93
C VAL A 37 20.52 6.60 -3.33
N ARG A 38 19.31 6.05 -3.43
CA ARG A 38 18.61 5.83 -4.70
C ARG A 38 17.64 6.93 -5.08
N THR A 39 17.12 7.67 -4.10
CA THR A 39 16.04 8.64 -4.32
C THR A 39 16.48 10.09 -4.22
N VAL A 40 17.60 10.37 -3.57
CA VAL A 40 18.12 11.74 -3.35
C VAL A 40 19.43 11.91 -4.08
N GLU A 41 19.48 12.80 -5.06
CA GLU A 41 20.64 13.01 -5.93
C GLU A 41 21.93 13.27 -5.16
N GLU A 42 21.87 14.05 -4.07
CA GLU A 42 23.05 14.38 -3.26
C GLU A 42 23.74 13.16 -2.63
N PHE A 43 22.99 12.08 -2.38
CA PHE A 43 23.50 10.87 -1.75
C PHE A 43 23.89 9.78 -2.76
N GLN A 44 23.61 9.98 -4.04
CA GLN A 44 23.96 9.01 -5.08
C GLN A 44 25.46 8.73 -5.09
N GLY A 45 25.81 7.43 -5.06
CA GLY A 45 27.19 6.97 -5.05
C GLY A 45 27.90 7.09 -3.69
N MET A 46 27.22 7.53 -2.63
CA MET A 46 27.79 7.52 -1.28
C MET A 46 27.65 6.13 -0.65
N GLU A 47 28.58 5.81 0.25
CA GLU A 47 28.52 4.58 1.06
C GLU A 47 27.31 4.63 2.01
N ILE A 48 26.65 3.49 2.17
CA ILE A 48 25.41 3.37 2.97
C ILE A 48 25.62 3.79 4.42
N GLU A 49 26.74 3.36 5.04
CA GLU A 49 27.11 3.70 6.42
C GLU A 49 27.26 5.21 6.59
N LYS A 50 27.83 5.86 5.58
CA LYS A 50 27.99 7.31 5.59
C LYS A 50 26.65 8.00 5.57
N VAL A 51 25.72 7.58 4.69
CA VAL A 51 24.38 8.16 4.60
C VAL A 51 23.59 7.87 5.87
N ALA A 52 23.67 6.66 6.41
CA ALA A 52 23.02 6.30 7.67
C ALA A 52 23.49 7.22 8.82
N SER A 53 24.77 7.60 8.86
CA SER A 53 25.32 8.52 9.87
C SER A 53 24.83 9.97 9.73
N LEU A 54 24.31 10.36 8.54
CA LEU A 54 23.75 11.69 8.30
C LEU A 54 22.29 11.81 8.77
N ILE A 55 21.62 10.68 9.07
CA ILE A 55 20.27 10.68 9.62
C ILE A 55 20.34 11.10 11.10
N GLU A 56 19.69 12.22 11.42
CA GLU A 56 19.71 12.80 12.77
C GLU A 56 18.71 12.11 13.70
N GLY A 57 19.19 11.75 14.90
CA GLY A 57 18.35 11.09 15.92
C GLY A 57 17.85 9.72 15.46
N ASP A 58 16.82 9.24 16.14
CA ASP A 58 16.08 8.05 15.71
C ASP A 58 14.90 8.47 14.84
N PRO A 59 14.64 7.78 13.72
CA PRO A 59 13.47 8.04 12.90
C PRO A 59 12.19 7.86 13.71
N TYR A 60 11.27 8.79 13.56
CA TYR A 60 10.04 8.79 14.33
C TYR A 60 8.93 8.06 13.57
N ILE A 61 8.36 7.04 14.22
CA ILE A 61 7.21 6.28 13.72
C ILE A 61 5.94 6.81 14.34
N SER A 62 4.93 7.08 13.52
CA SER A 62 3.73 7.80 13.87
C SER A 62 2.89 7.18 14.99
N LYS A 63 2.62 7.98 16.04
CA LYS A 63 1.48 7.74 16.96
C LYS A 63 0.69 9.01 17.30
N VAL A 64 1.07 10.21 16.84
CA VAL A 64 0.50 11.49 17.30
C VAL A 64 0.32 12.51 16.17
N PRO A 65 -0.82 13.26 16.12
CA PRO A 65 -1.10 14.28 15.11
C PRO A 65 -0.14 15.47 15.10
N VAL A 66 0.18 15.99 13.90
CA VAL A 66 0.86 17.28 13.74
C VAL A 66 -0.18 18.39 13.65
N ALA A 67 -0.32 19.18 14.70
CA ALA A 67 -1.15 20.38 14.66
C ALA A 67 -0.39 21.56 14.04
N SER A 68 -1.05 22.34 13.17
CA SER A 68 -0.47 23.57 12.62
C SER A 68 -0.18 24.57 13.75
N GLY A 69 1.04 25.10 13.82
CA GLY A 69 1.45 26.12 14.79
C GLY A 69 1.64 25.65 16.24
N LEU A 70 1.34 24.39 16.56
CA LEU A 70 1.60 23.79 17.86
C LEU A 70 2.72 22.77 17.76
N THR A 71 3.94 23.24 17.72
CA THR A 71 5.10 22.38 17.84
C THR A 71 5.44 22.20 19.31
N ASN A 72 5.56 20.96 19.72
CA ASN A 72 6.18 20.62 21.00
C ASN A 72 7.64 21.08 20.94
N LYS A 73 7.90 22.26 21.50
CA LYS A 73 9.25 22.75 21.83
C LYS A 73 9.73 22.03 23.07
N ASP A 74 9.86 20.73 23.03
CA ASP A 74 10.59 20.04 24.07
C ASP A 74 12.08 20.18 23.77
N ARG A 75 12.68 21.12 24.46
CA ARG A 75 14.12 21.17 24.63
C ARG A 75 14.48 20.27 25.80
N ASN A 76 15.22 19.20 25.55
CA ASN A 76 15.84 18.52 26.66
C ASN A 76 16.97 19.38 27.27
N VAL A 77 17.34 19.07 28.51
CA VAL A 77 18.30 19.79 29.35
C VAL A 77 19.71 19.88 28.76
N GLU A 78 20.03 19.13 27.69
CA GLU A 78 21.34 19.09 27.06
C GLU A 78 21.47 19.86 25.73
N GLY A 79 20.44 20.62 25.33
CA GLY A 79 20.47 21.45 24.12
C GLY A 79 20.43 20.66 22.80
N LYS A 80 20.37 19.35 22.84
CA LYS A 80 20.09 18.51 21.66
C LYS A 80 18.61 18.59 21.34
N ARG A 81 18.32 18.89 20.08
CA ARG A 81 16.97 18.99 19.56
C ARG A 81 16.33 17.61 19.58
N ILE A 82 15.52 17.31 20.60
CA ILE A 82 14.58 16.18 20.49
C ILE A 82 13.48 16.67 19.56
N VAL A 83 13.48 16.16 18.36
CA VAL A 83 12.39 16.38 17.43
C VAL A 83 11.29 15.40 17.79
N GLY A 84 10.46 15.76 18.76
CA GLY A 84 9.13 15.19 18.90
C GLY A 84 8.32 15.69 17.72
N LEU A 85 8.44 15.03 16.56
CA LEU A 85 7.61 15.33 15.42
C LEU A 85 6.26 14.66 15.65
N ASN A 86 5.26 15.47 15.91
CA ASN A 86 3.89 15.02 15.76
C ASN A 86 3.69 14.66 14.28
N THR A 87 3.34 13.44 13.99
CA THR A 87 3.20 12.91 12.65
C THR A 87 1.82 13.14 12.05
N GLU A 88 0.90 13.71 12.84
CA GLU A 88 -0.45 14.03 12.38
C GLU A 88 -0.65 15.55 12.36
N THR A 89 -1.16 16.09 11.25
CA THR A 89 -1.54 17.51 11.15
C THR A 89 -3.04 17.63 11.20
N GLY A 90 -3.58 18.18 12.29
CA GLY A 90 -4.99 18.55 12.42
C GLY A 90 -5.19 20.02 12.14
N GLU A 91 -5.98 20.40 11.15
CA GLU A 91 -6.56 21.73 11.06
C GLU A 91 -8.03 21.68 11.46
N LYS A 92 -8.53 22.77 12.02
CA LYS A 92 -9.96 22.89 12.30
C LYS A 92 -10.71 22.69 10.98
N ASN A 93 -11.48 21.61 10.89
CA ASN A 93 -12.35 21.20 9.76
C ASN A 93 -11.68 20.47 8.58
N GLU A 94 -10.39 20.14 8.58
CA GLU A 94 -9.72 19.49 7.42
C GLU A 94 -9.33 18.03 7.63
N GLY A 95 -9.64 17.44 8.77
CA GLY A 95 -9.26 16.06 9.09
C GLY A 95 -7.79 15.92 9.50
N LEU A 96 -7.47 14.73 9.96
CA LEU A 96 -6.17 14.38 10.51
C LEU A 96 -5.28 13.80 9.40
N VAL A 97 -4.12 14.40 9.15
CA VAL A 97 -3.11 13.86 8.23
C VAL A 97 -2.07 13.11 9.04
N ARG A 98 -1.87 11.84 8.72
CA ARG A 98 -0.87 10.99 9.38
C ARG A 98 0.30 10.74 8.44
N PHE A 99 1.51 10.86 8.97
CA PHE A 99 2.74 10.53 8.27
C PHE A 99 3.36 9.31 8.95
N ASP A 100 3.80 8.34 8.17
CA ASP A 100 4.23 7.06 8.71
C ASP A 100 5.60 7.14 9.38
N ILE A 101 6.60 7.68 8.69
CA ILE A 101 7.97 7.82 9.20
C ILE A 101 8.47 9.22 8.89
N ILE A 102 8.94 9.94 9.91
CA ILE A 102 9.54 11.26 9.75
C ILE A 102 10.94 11.28 10.35
N PHE A 103 11.89 11.82 9.62
CA PHE A 103 13.25 12.03 10.10
C PHE A 103 13.90 13.23 9.43
N TYR A 104 15.01 13.70 9.98
CA TYR A 104 15.86 14.70 9.36
C TYR A 104 17.16 14.05 8.89
N VAL A 105 17.64 14.51 7.75
CA VAL A 105 18.94 14.12 7.23
C VAL A 105 19.77 15.36 6.97
N ARG A 106 21.06 15.28 7.27
CA ARG A 106 22.00 16.37 7.04
C ARG A 106 22.48 16.35 5.60
N MET A 107 22.14 17.41 4.87
CA MET A 107 22.57 17.67 3.51
C MET A 107 23.58 18.82 3.49
N ARG A 108 24.27 19.02 2.37
CA ARG A 108 25.26 20.11 2.20
C ARG A 108 24.69 21.50 2.51
N ASN A 109 23.43 21.73 2.15
CA ASN A 109 22.72 22.99 2.35
C ASN A 109 21.95 23.08 3.67
N GLY A 110 22.22 22.19 4.63
CA GLY A 110 21.56 22.14 5.92
C GLY A 110 20.71 20.89 6.12
N LEU A 111 19.72 20.98 7.02
CA LEU A 111 18.82 19.87 7.30
C LEU A 111 17.68 19.82 6.30
N ALA A 112 17.45 18.66 5.69
CA ALA A 112 16.24 18.36 4.96
C ALA A 112 15.30 17.50 5.81
N GLN A 113 14.00 17.72 5.68
CA GLN A 113 12.98 16.89 6.29
C GLN A 113 12.57 15.80 5.32
N MET A 114 12.74 14.56 5.75
CA MET A 114 12.33 13.40 4.97
C MET A 114 11.10 12.78 5.59
N ILE A 115 10.19 12.35 4.73
CA ILE A 115 9.00 11.62 5.13
C ILE A 115 8.88 10.41 4.23
N ILE A 116 8.65 9.27 4.84
CA ILE A 116 8.36 8.03 4.12
C ILE A 116 6.96 7.60 4.50
N ASN A 117 6.10 7.52 3.51
CA ASN A 117 4.80 6.91 3.64
C ASN A 117 4.85 5.51 3.07
N VAL A 118 4.35 4.55 3.82
CA VAL A 118 4.15 3.18 3.36
C VAL A 118 2.70 2.99 3.03
N GLU A 119 2.39 2.80 1.75
CA GLU A 119 1.03 2.51 1.31
C GLU A 119 0.95 1.03 0.95
N ALA A 120 0.33 0.23 1.84
CA ALA A 120 0.19 -1.22 1.70
C ALA A 120 -1.03 -1.63 0.86
N GLN A 121 -1.63 -0.73 0.08
CA GLN A 121 -2.86 -1.00 -0.65
C GLN A 121 -2.61 -1.86 -1.89
N LYS A 122 -3.49 -2.84 -2.09
CA LYS A 122 -3.45 -3.75 -3.26
C LYS A 122 -3.77 -3.04 -4.58
N ASP A 123 -4.57 -1.97 -4.52
CA ASP A 123 -5.03 -1.20 -5.68
C ASP A 123 -4.99 0.29 -5.34
N GLU A 124 -4.93 1.15 -6.37
CA GLU A 124 -5.16 2.58 -6.15
C GLU A 124 -6.54 2.77 -5.49
N PRO A 125 -6.62 3.61 -4.44
CA PRO A 125 -7.90 3.85 -3.77
C PRO A 125 -8.95 4.35 -4.77
N GLY A 126 -10.10 3.68 -4.86
CA GLY A 126 -11.15 4.06 -5.79
C GLY A 126 -11.75 5.45 -5.55
N SER A 127 -11.48 6.05 -4.38
CA SER A 127 -12.00 7.37 -3.98
C SER A 127 -11.05 8.53 -4.23
N TYR A 128 -9.74 8.29 -4.42
CA TYR A 128 -8.74 9.33 -4.68
C TYR A 128 -7.49 8.73 -5.35
N GLN A 129 -6.69 9.60 -5.99
CA GLN A 129 -5.42 9.22 -6.59
C GLN A 129 -4.27 9.46 -5.59
N ILE A 130 -3.40 8.46 -5.41
CA ILE A 130 -2.27 8.50 -4.46
C ILE A 130 -1.37 9.72 -4.70
N LEU A 131 -1.11 10.08 -5.96
CA LEU A 131 -0.30 11.25 -6.31
C LEU A 131 -0.90 12.55 -5.77
N ASN A 132 -2.23 12.72 -5.86
CA ASN A 132 -2.88 13.92 -5.32
C ASN A 132 -2.73 14.00 -3.80
N ARG A 133 -2.82 12.86 -3.12
CA ARG A 133 -2.56 12.76 -1.68
C ARG A 133 -1.11 13.10 -1.34
N ALA A 134 -0.15 12.61 -2.13
CA ALA A 134 1.27 12.92 -1.94
C ALA A 134 1.56 14.43 -2.10
N ILE A 135 0.96 15.09 -3.10
CA ILE A 135 1.06 16.54 -3.30
C ILE A 135 0.48 17.29 -2.11
N PHE A 136 -0.69 16.90 -1.63
CA PHE A 136 -1.30 17.50 -0.45
C PHE A 136 -0.41 17.35 0.78
N TYR A 137 0.15 16.18 1.01
CA TYR A 137 1.02 15.90 2.16
C TYR A 137 2.31 16.72 2.14
N VAL A 138 3.02 16.78 1.01
CA VAL A 138 4.23 17.58 0.90
C VAL A 138 3.95 19.08 1.10
N SER A 139 2.81 19.58 0.59
CA SER A 139 2.38 20.96 0.78
C SER A 139 2.12 21.29 2.25
N ARG A 140 1.48 20.38 2.97
CA ARG A 140 1.26 20.50 4.43
C ARG A 140 2.56 20.56 5.20
N LEU A 141 3.55 19.76 4.83
CA LEU A 141 4.87 19.75 5.47
C LEU A 141 5.63 21.04 5.26
N ILE A 142 5.61 21.58 4.06
CA ILE A 142 6.18 22.91 3.79
C ILE A 142 5.49 23.97 4.65
N SER A 143 4.15 23.98 4.67
CA SER A 143 3.36 24.93 5.46
C SER A 143 3.61 24.80 6.96
N SER A 144 3.73 23.57 7.47
CA SER A 144 3.94 23.31 8.91
C SER A 144 5.29 23.75 9.45
N GLN A 145 6.24 24.11 8.59
CA GLN A 145 7.55 24.61 9.02
C GLN A 145 7.48 26.05 9.61
N LYS A 146 6.42 26.80 9.26
CA LYS A 146 6.22 28.14 9.83
C LYS A 146 6.04 28.04 11.35
N GLU A 147 6.69 28.99 12.09
CA GLU A 147 6.76 29.03 13.55
C GLU A 147 7.49 27.83 14.21
N ARG A 148 7.87 26.83 13.43
CA ARG A 148 8.67 25.70 13.88
C ARG A 148 10.14 25.83 13.42
N ASP A 149 10.35 25.89 12.10
CA ASP A 149 11.67 25.91 11.48
C ASP A 149 12.07 27.33 11.07
N PHE A 150 11.10 28.19 10.78
CA PHE A 150 11.31 29.60 10.54
C PHE A 150 10.19 30.45 11.16
N VAL A 151 10.52 31.69 11.55
CA VAL A 151 9.59 32.62 12.18
C VAL A 151 9.37 33.86 11.34
N LYS A 152 8.24 34.53 11.53
CA LYS A 152 7.85 35.75 10.81
C LYS A 152 7.80 35.49 9.29
N SER A 153 8.54 36.28 8.49
CA SER A 153 8.57 36.22 7.03
C SER A 153 9.92 35.71 6.48
N ASN A 154 10.67 34.95 7.29
CA ASN A 154 11.98 34.46 6.87
C ASN A 154 11.85 33.18 6.01
N TYR A 155 11.19 33.29 4.86
CA TYR A 155 10.93 32.19 3.94
C TYR A 155 12.20 31.56 3.35
N ASN A 156 13.37 32.18 3.51
CA ASN A 156 14.65 31.62 3.06
C ASN A 156 15.11 30.44 3.93
N ASP A 157 14.55 30.32 5.15
CA ASP A 157 14.88 29.25 6.10
C ASP A 157 13.99 28.00 5.91
N ILE A 158 13.09 28.02 4.90
CA ILE A 158 12.30 26.83 4.55
C ILE A 158 13.25 25.72 4.16
N LYS A 159 13.09 24.57 4.82
CA LYS A 159 13.87 23.36 4.54
C LYS A 159 13.26 22.59 3.40
N THR A 160 14.11 21.96 2.61
CA THR A 160 13.71 20.98 1.59
C THR A 160 12.92 19.84 2.22
N VAL A 161 11.84 19.45 1.57
CA VAL A 161 11.02 18.30 1.97
C VAL A 161 11.05 17.25 0.87
N TYR A 162 11.31 16.02 1.29
CA TYR A 162 11.13 14.83 0.47
C TYR A 162 9.98 14.00 1.03
N SER A 163 8.99 13.72 0.20
CA SER A 163 7.89 12.79 0.52
C SER A 163 8.06 11.54 -0.33
N ILE A 164 8.45 10.43 0.31
CA ILE A 164 8.78 9.16 -0.38
C ILE A 164 7.64 8.18 -0.10
N TRP A 165 7.04 7.68 -1.17
CA TRP A 165 5.89 6.77 -1.12
C TRP A 165 6.32 5.38 -1.57
N VAL A 166 6.11 4.39 -0.72
CA VAL A 166 6.35 2.98 -1.02
C VAL A 166 4.99 2.32 -1.20
N CYS A 167 4.62 2.07 -2.45
CA CYS A 167 3.34 1.50 -2.84
C CYS A 167 3.52 0.02 -3.16
N MET A 168 2.88 -0.85 -2.38
CA MET A 168 2.98 -2.30 -2.54
C MET A 168 1.88 -2.84 -3.47
N ASN A 169 2.07 -4.06 -3.97
CA ASN A 169 1.14 -4.77 -4.87
C ASN A 169 0.85 -4.03 -6.17
N MET A 170 1.81 -3.26 -6.66
CA MET A 170 1.71 -2.59 -7.95
C MET A 170 1.90 -3.60 -9.10
N PRO A 171 1.32 -3.33 -10.30
CA PRO A 171 1.47 -4.21 -11.46
C PRO A 171 2.92 -4.29 -11.96
N GLU A 172 3.70 -3.21 -11.75
CA GLU A 172 5.09 -3.12 -12.20
C GLU A 172 5.98 -2.46 -11.14
N ASN A 173 7.25 -2.90 -11.07
CA ASN A 173 8.27 -2.20 -10.30
C ASN A 173 8.59 -0.88 -11.00
N SER A 174 8.40 0.23 -10.27
CA SER A 174 8.57 1.57 -10.83
C SER A 174 9.11 2.54 -9.80
N MET A 175 9.79 3.57 -10.27
CA MET A 175 10.21 4.68 -9.42
C MET A 175 10.20 5.97 -10.24
N CYS A 176 9.59 7.02 -9.70
CA CYS A 176 9.62 8.35 -10.31
C CYS A 176 9.86 9.44 -9.28
N HIS A 177 10.47 10.54 -9.72
CA HIS A 177 10.70 11.74 -8.93
C HIS A 177 9.92 12.91 -9.51
N ILE A 178 9.14 13.57 -8.67
CA ILE A 178 8.29 14.71 -9.01
C ILE A 178 8.80 15.90 -8.22
N TYR A 179 9.13 16.97 -8.91
CA TYR A 179 9.75 18.18 -8.35
C TYR A 179 9.35 19.44 -9.12
N LEU A 180 9.61 20.61 -8.54
CA LEU A 180 9.30 21.89 -9.15
C LEU A 180 10.34 22.24 -10.23
N THR A 181 9.85 22.65 -11.39
CA THR A 181 10.66 23.18 -12.49
C THR A 181 10.21 24.61 -12.84
N LYS A 182 11.09 25.36 -13.50
CA LYS A 182 10.81 26.71 -14.00
C LYS A 182 10.83 26.71 -15.51
N GLU A 183 9.79 27.28 -16.11
CA GLU A 183 9.72 27.59 -17.53
C GLU A 183 9.57 29.09 -17.73
N ASP A 184 10.40 29.69 -18.59
CA ASP A 184 10.30 31.10 -18.91
C ASP A 184 9.28 31.30 -20.06
N LEU A 185 8.07 31.79 -19.74
CA LEU A 185 7.00 32.00 -20.71
C LEU A 185 7.21 33.27 -21.53
N LEU A 186 7.82 34.32 -20.94
CA LEU A 186 8.13 35.58 -21.61
C LEU A 186 9.34 36.25 -20.97
N GLY A 187 10.38 36.49 -21.79
CA GLY A 187 11.62 37.09 -21.30
C GLY A 187 12.34 36.18 -20.30
N LYS A 188 13.52 36.58 -19.84
CA LYS A 188 14.29 35.84 -18.83
C LYS A 188 14.55 36.74 -17.62
N HIS A 189 14.10 36.31 -16.47
CA HIS A 189 14.43 36.94 -15.19
C HIS A 189 14.97 35.88 -14.21
N ASN A 190 16.09 36.19 -13.57
CA ASN A 190 16.67 35.31 -12.57
C ASN A 190 15.97 35.52 -11.21
N TRP A 191 14.79 34.86 -11.04
CA TRP A 191 14.11 34.81 -9.77
C TRP A 191 14.97 34.08 -8.76
N LYS A 192 15.38 34.77 -7.70
CA LYS A 192 16.14 34.14 -6.61
C LYS A 192 15.20 33.27 -5.78
N GLY A 193 15.65 32.08 -5.43
CA GLY A 193 14.90 31.13 -4.60
C GLY A 193 15.41 29.71 -4.80
N ASN A 194 14.84 28.79 -4.06
CA ASN A 194 15.18 27.37 -4.13
C ASN A 194 13.99 26.58 -4.69
N LEU A 195 14.14 26.04 -5.90
CA LEU A 195 13.11 25.17 -6.51
C LEU A 195 13.13 23.75 -5.93
N ASN A 196 14.22 23.37 -5.23
CA ASN A 196 14.35 22.04 -4.63
C ASN A 196 13.72 21.97 -3.22
N LEU A 197 12.68 22.76 -2.95
CA LEU A 197 11.97 22.70 -1.66
C LEU A 197 10.96 21.57 -1.57
N VAL A 198 10.41 21.14 -2.70
CA VAL A 198 9.35 20.14 -2.80
C VAL A 198 9.82 18.97 -3.67
N ASN A 199 9.88 17.79 -3.08
CA ASN A 199 10.26 16.57 -3.76
C ASN A 199 9.30 15.44 -3.36
N ILE A 200 8.73 14.75 -4.35
CA ILE A 200 7.90 13.57 -4.14
C ILE A 200 8.54 12.43 -4.91
N VAL A 201 8.78 11.30 -4.24
CA VAL A 201 9.28 10.08 -4.88
C VAL A 201 8.22 9.00 -4.71
N MET A 202 7.79 8.41 -5.83
CA MET A 202 6.86 7.29 -5.84
C MET A 202 7.64 6.02 -6.18
N ILE A 203 7.55 4.99 -5.35
CA ILE A 203 8.20 3.69 -5.53
C ILE A 203 7.09 2.64 -5.58
N GLY A 204 6.88 2.04 -6.74
CA GLY A 204 5.93 0.94 -6.94
C GLY A 204 6.64 -0.41 -6.79
N LEU A 205 6.10 -1.29 -5.97
CA LEU A 205 6.63 -2.63 -5.71
C LEU A 205 5.65 -3.70 -6.17
N THR A 206 6.11 -4.64 -6.99
CA THR A 206 5.37 -5.86 -7.29
C THR A 206 5.51 -6.89 -6.17
N ASN A 207 4.71 -7.96 -6.22
CA ASN A 207 4.86 -9.10 -5.30
C ASN A 207 6.04 -10.01 -5.68
N ALA A 208 6.59 -9.87 -6.90
CA ALA A 208 7.71 -10.67 -7.36
C ALA A 208 9.04 -10.05 -6.90
N LEU A 209 9.97 -10.91 -6.48
CA LEU A 209 11.33 -10.48 -6.12
C LEU A 209 12.15 -10.22 -7.39
N PRO A 210 12.61 -8.97 -7.65
CA PRO A 210 13.47 -8.68 -8.79
C PRO A 210 14.82 -9.43 -8.72
N GLU A 211 15.47 -9.65 -9.86
CA GLU A 211 16.81 -10.23 -9.92
C GLU A 211 17.88 -9.32 -9.27
N SER A 212 18.98 -9.93 -8.77
CA SER A 212 19.95 -9.27 -7.89
C SER A 212 20.87 -8.24 -8.55
N HIS A 213 20.84 -8.09 -9.88
CA HIS A 213 21.86 -7.32 -10.59
C HIS A 213 21.24 -6.25 -11.47
N ASN A 214 20.71 -5.15 -10.92
CA ASN A 214 20.28 -4.08 -11.82
C ASN A 214 19.89 -2.80 -11.08
N GLU A 215 19.43 -1.85 -11.85
CA GLU A 215 18.71 -0.64 -11.46
C GLU A 215 17.59 -0.87 -10.43
N TYR A 216 17.06 -2.09 -10.34
CA TYR A 216 16.04 -2.53 -9.37
C TYR A 216 16.60 -2.94 -7.99
N GLY A 217 17.84 -2.63 -7.66
CA GLY A 217 18.43 -3.01 -6.35
C GLY A 217 17.61 -2.55 -5.15
N LEU A 218 17.07 -1.31 -5.15
CA LEU A 218 16.18 -0.85 -4.09
C LEU A 218 14.87 -1.63 -4.05
N HIS A 219 14.26 -1.89 -5.21
CA HIS A 219 13.02 -2.68 -5.29
C HIS A 219 13.24 -4.09 -4.75
N ARG A 220 14.39 -4.71 -5.08
CA ARG A 220 14.72 -6.03 -4.55
C ARG A 220 14.82 -6.06 -3.02
N LEU A 221 15.45 -5.06 -2.42
CA LEU A 221 15.50 -4.92 -0.95
C LEU A 221 14.10 -4.80 -0.37
N LEU A 222 13.30 -3.85 -0.87
CA LEU A 222 11.96 -3.60 -0.35
C LEU A 222 11.01 -4.77 -0.63
N CYS A 223 11.05 -5.37 -1.83
CA CYS A 223 10.28 -6.57 -2.13
C CYS A 223 10.68 -7.74 -1.22
N ALA A 224 11.98 -7.95 -0.93
CA ALA A 224 12.41 -9.00 0.00
C ALA A 224 11.88 -8.75 1.41
N MET A 225 11.92 -7.49 1.89
CA MET A 225 11.39 -7.14 3.21
C MET A 225 9.90 -7.44 3.33
N PHE A 226 9.10 -7.08 2.32
CA PHE A 226 7.64 -7.16 2.36
C PHE A 226 7.06 -8.43 1.73
N SER A 227 7.88 -9.31 1.15
CA SER A 227 7.41 -10.55 0.52
C SER A 227 6.64 -11.44 1.50
N ASN A 228 5.52 -11.97 1.03
CA ASN A 228 4.73 -12.98 1.74
C ASN A 228 5.14 -14.42 1.36
N GLU A 229 6.11 -14.56 0.45
CA GLU A 229 6.56 -15.85 -0.07
C GLU A 229 7.91 -16.28 0.49
N LEU A 230 8.74 -15.31 0.89
CA LEU A 230 10.06 -15.59 1.45
C LEU A 230 9.96 -15.93 2.92
N SER A 231 10.67 -16.98 3.32
CA SER A 231 10.85 -17.32 4.73
C SER A 231 11.68 -16.25 5.45
N GLN A 232 11.55 -16.16 6.77
CA GLN A 232 12.36 -15.27 7.60
C GLN A 232 13.86 -15.39 7.33
N GLN A 233 14.36 -16.62 7.21
CA GLN A 233 15.78 -16.88 6.94
C GLN A 233 16.22 -16.37 5.57
N GLN A 234 15.38 -16.52 4.54
CA GLN A 234 15.66 -16.01 3.19
C GLN A 234 15.69 -14.48 3.18
N LYS A 235 14.72 -13.82 3.85
CA LYS A 235 14.71 -12.36 4.00
C LYS A 235 15.96 -11.84 4.69
N MET A 236 16.30 -12.41 5.84
CA MET A 236 17.50 -12.03 6.59
C MET A 236 18.78 -12.23 5.77
N LYS A 237 18.87 -13.35 5.05
CA LYS A 237 20.02 -13.64 4.19
C LYS A 237 20.19 -12.59 3.09
N ILE A 238 19.10 -12.17 2.42
CA ILE A 238 19.15 -11.13 1.39
C ILE A 238 19.58 -9.81 2.01
N MET A 239 18.96 -9.39 3.10
CA MET A 239 19.26 -8.10 3.73
C MET A 239 20.68 -8.03 4.28
N GLU A 240 21.19 -9.11 4.88
CA GLU A 240 22.55 -9.16 5.42
C GLU A 240 23.60 -9.29 4.34
N GLN A 241 23.44 -10.25 3.42
CA GLN A 241 24.51 -10.59 2.45
C GLN A 241 24.56 -9.68 1.23
N GLU A 242 23.39 -9.22 0.74
CA GLU A 242 23.33 -8.39 -0.46
C GLU A 242 23.34 -6.90 -0.14
N TYR A 243 22.77 -6.49 1.03
CA TYR A 243 22.60 -5.07 1.40
C TYR A 243 23.40 -4.66 2.64
N HIS A 244 24.12 -5.58 3.26
CA HIS A 244 24.95 -5.34 4.45
C HIS A 244 24.21 -4.64 5.59
N ILE A 245 22.91 -4.93 5.74
CA ILE A 245 22.12 -4.40 6.84
C ILE A 245 22.54 -5.13 8.13
N PRO A 246 22.92 -4.40 9.19
CA PRO A 246 23.28 -5.02 10.46
C PRO A 246 22.10 -5.80 11.05
N MET A 247 22.31 -7.08 11.32
CA MET A 247 21.31 -7.97 11.90
C MET A 247 21.30 -7.87 13.43
N GLU A 248 20.97 -6.69 13.96
CA GLU A 248 20.75 -6.50 15.38
C GLU A 248 19.54 -7.33 15.85
N GLU A 249 19.49 -7.70 17.13
CA GLU A 249 18.45 -8.58 17.66
C GLU A 249 17.05 -7.96 17.51
N SER A 250 16.91 -6.67 17.77
CA SER A 250 15.66 -5.91 17.57
C SER A 250 15.17 -5.95 16.12
N PHE A 251 16.09 -5.87 15.15
CA PHE A 251 15.75 -5.97 13.73
C PHE A 251 15.26 -7.37 13.34
N LYS A 252 15.94 -8.42 13.85
CA LYS A 252 15.53 -9.81 13.63
C LYS A 252 14.16 -10.11 14.22
N GLU A 253 13.88 -9.57 15.41
CA GLU A 253 12.57 -9.67 16.06
C GLU A 253 11.46 -9.04 15.19
N GLU A 254 11.67 -7.83 14.68
CA GLU A 254 10.69 -7.16 13.82
C GLU A 254 10.46 -7.93 12.50
N VAL A 255 11.52 -8.47 11.88
CA VAL A 255 11.39 -9.34 10.70
C VAL A 255 10.58 -10.59 11.03
N SER A 256 10.80 -11.18 12.20
CA SER A 256 10.07 -12.37 12.68
C SER A 256 8.58 -12.07 12.90
N ILE A 257 8.29 -10.97 13.60
CA ILE A 257 6.90 -10.50 13.84
C ILE A 257 6.17 -10.30 12.51
N MET A 258 6.79 -9.59 11.58
CA MET A 258 6.19 -9.31 10.28
C MET A 258 5.95 -10.60 9.45
N CYS A 259 6.88 -11.55 9.49
CA CYS A 259 6.68 -12.85 8.82
C CYS A 259 5.49 -13.62 9.38
N ASN A 260 5.35 -13.67 10.71
CA ASN A 260 4.25 -14.35 11.39
C ASN A 260 2.90 -13.70 11.09
N LEU A 261 2.83 -12.35 11.11
CA LEU A 261 1.62 -11.60 10.78
C LEU A 261 1.22 -11.79 9.31
N SER A 262 2.18 -11.74 8.41
CA SER A 262 1.98 -11.96 6.97
C SER A 262 1.42 -13.37 6.69
N GLN A 263 1.95 -14.40 7.37
CA GLN A 263 1.44 -15.74 7.25
C GLN A 263 0.01 -15.87 7.80
N GLY A 264 -0.28 -15.26 8.94
CA GLY A 264 -1.63 -15.25 9.54
C GLY A 264 -2.66 -14.57 8.64
N ILE A 265 -2.31 -13.43 8.03
CA ILE A 265 -3.17 -12.73 7.08
C ILE A 265 -3.44 -13.59 5.83
N LYS A 266 -2.40 -14.25 5.30
CA LYS A 266 -2.53 -15.15 4.15
C LYS A 266 -3.44 -16.35 4.46
N GLU A 267 -3.28 -16.99 5.61
CA GLU A 267 -4.11 -18.11 6.05
C GLU A 267 -5.57 -17.70 6.25
N ALA A 268 -5.81 -16.51 6.85
CA ALA A 268 -7.15 -15.96 7.02
C ALA A 268 -7.83 -15.68 5.66
N GLY A 269 -7.12 -15.05 4.71
CA GLY A 269 -7.64 -14.79 3.38
C GLY A 269 -7.95 -16.06 2.58
N ILE A 270 -7.13 -17.11 2.71
CA ILE A 270 -7.39 -18.41 2.08
C ILE A 270 -8.65 -19.06 2.69
N ALA A 271 -8.82 -18.98 4.02
CA ALA A 271 -9.99 -19.53 4.70
C ALA A 271 -11.27 -18.80 4.26
N GLU A 272 -11.25 -17.47 4.23
CA GLU A 272 -12.37 -16.65 3.79
C GLU A 272 -12.73 -16.91 2.32
N GLY A 273 -11.74 -16.94 1.43
CA GLY A 273 -11.97 -17.26 0.01
C GLY A 273 -12.54 -18.66 -0.19
N ARG A 274 -12.12 -19.63 0.64
CA ARG A 274 -12.67 -21.00 0.61
C ARG A 274 -14.12 -21.04 1.08
N GLU A 275 -14.47 -20.34 2.15
CA GLU A 275 -15.85 -20.26 2.66
C GLU A 275 -16.78 -19.59 1.64
N ALA A 276 -16.34 -18.44 1.07
CA ALA A 276 -17.08 -17.75 0.01
C ALA A 276 -17.29 -18.64 -1.22
N GLY A 277 -16.25 -19.32 -1.70
CA GLY A 277 -16.34 -20.24 -2.84
C GLY A 277 -17.27 -21.44 -2.58
N ILE A 278 -17.28 -21.97 -1.35
CA ILE A 278 -18.23 -23.05 -0.96
C ILE A 278 -19.67 -22.51 -0.93
N ALA A 279 -19.89 -21.30 -0.41
CA ALA A 279 -21.22 -20.69 -0.35
C ALA A 279 -21.77 -20.42 -1.76
N GLU A 280 -20.97 -19.78 -2.64
CA GLU A 280 -21.32 -19.55 -4.05
C GLU A 280 -21.58 -20.86 -4.81
N GLY A 281 -20.68 -21.83 -4.67
CA GLY A 281 -20.83 -23.13 -5.33
C GLY A 281 -22.08 -23.89 -4.87
N ARG A 282 -22.44 -23.76 -3.60
CA ARG A 282 -23.66 -24.36 -3.05
C ARG A 282 -24.91 -23.67 -3.59
N GLU A 283 -24.91 -22.35 -3.64
CA GLU A 283 -26.04 -21.56 -4.17
C GLU A 283 -26.23 -21.84 -5.66
N ALA A 284 -25.17 -21.78 -6.45
CA ALA A 284 -25.19 -22.13 -7.87
C ALA A 284 -25.66 -23.56 -8.11
N GLY A 285 -25.18 -24.52 -7.31
CA GLY A 285 -25.60 -25.93 -7.40
C GLY A 285 -27.07 -26.14 -7.08
N ILE A 286 -27.64 -25.40 -6.12
CA ILE A 286 -29.08 -25.44 -5.79
C ILE A 286 -29.90 -24.90 -6.96
N VAL A 287 -29.50 -23.76 -7.55
CA VAL A 287 -30.17 -23.16 -8.68
C VAL A 287 -30.14 -24.08 -9.89
N GLU A 288 -28.93 -24.61 -10.23
CA GLU A 288 -28.77 -25.55 -11.35
C GLU A 288 -29.55 -26.86 -11.13
N GLY A 289 -29.54 -27.36 -9.90
CA GLY A 289 -30.34 -28.56 -9.52
C GLY A 289 -31.84 -28.38 -9.71
N LYS A 290 -32.40 -27.24 -9.24
CA LYS A 290 -33.80 -26.89 -9.45
C LYS A 290 -34.13 -26.76 -10.92
N GLN A 291 -33.29 -26.09 -11.70
CA GLN A 291 -33.48 -25.92 -13.13
C GLN A 291 -33.53 -27.27 -13.86
N ARG A 292 -32.58 -28.17 -13.57
CA ARG A 292 -32.58 -29.51 -14.16
C ARG A 292 -33.78 -30.37 -13.76
N GLU A 293 -34.28 -30.18 -12.53
CA GLU A 293 -35.49 -30.88 -12.07
C GLU A 293 -36.73 -30.39 -12.79
N ILE A 294 -36.90 -29.07 -12.94
CA ILE A 294 -37.98 -28.48 -13.73
C ILE A 294 -37.92 -28.95 -15.19
N GLU A 295 -36.73 -28.93 -15.83
CA GLU A 295 -36.58 -29.43 -17.20
C GLU A 295 -37.00 -30.89 -17.34
N LYS A 296 -36.67 -31.77 -16.38
CA LYS A 296 -37.10 -33.15 -16.35
C LYS A 296 -38.61 -33.28 -16.24
N VAL A 297 -39.24 -32.47 -15.40
CA VAL A 297 -40.74 -32.47 -15.24
C VAL A 297 -41.42 -32.03 -16.55
N VAL A 298 -40.95 -30.93 -17.14
CA VAL A 298 -41.41 -30.39 -18.43
C VAL A 298 -41.33 -31.47 -19.52
N LEU A 299 -40.21 -32.12 -19.67
CA LEU A 299 -39.99 -33.16 -20.66
C LEU A 299 -40.89 -34.39 -20.45
N ASN A 300 -41.09 -34.78 -19.19
CA ASN A 300 -41.92 -35.91 -18.85
C ASN A 300 -43.39 -35.66 -19.15
N MET A 301 -43.88 -34.44 -18.83
CA MET A 301 -45.24 -34.04 -19.11
C MET A 301 -45.47 -33.92 -20.62
N HIS A 302 -44.54 -33.30 -21.35
CA HIS A 302 -44.62 -33.21 -22.81
C HIS A 302 -44.65 -34.59 -23.49
N LYS A 303 -43.80 -35.52 -23.07
CA LYS A 303 -43.81 -36.92 -23.56
C LYS A 303 -45.14 -37.68 -23.26
N LYS A 304 -45.81 -37.33 -22.19
CA LYS A 304 -47.12 -37.90 -21.83
C LYS A 304 -48.30 -37.27 -22.55
N GLY A 305 -48.06 -36.21 -23.40
CA GLY A 305 -49.07 -35.60 -24.23
C GLY A 305 -49.88 -34.45 -23.54
N TYR A 306 -49.35 -33.90 -22.43
CA TYR A 306 -49.96 -32.70 -21.82
C TYR A 306 -49.78 -31.50 -22.74
N SER A 307 -50.82 -30.61 -22.76
CA SER A 307 -50.72 -29.36 -23.52
C SER A 307 -49.72 -28.38 -22.88
N LEU A 308 -49.19 -27.44 -23.68
CA LEU A 308 -48.27 -26.41 -23.18
C LEU A 308 -48.90 -25.62 -22.03
N GLU A 309 -50.17 -25.28 -22.11
CA GLU A 309 -50.91 -24.59 -21.03
C GLU A 309 -50.92 -25.40 -19.73
N GLN A 310 -51.16 -26.71 -19.82
CA GLN A 310 -51.16 -27.60 -18.66
C GLN A 310 -49.75 -27.76 -18.05
N ILE A 311 -48.68 -27.71 -18.86
CA ILE A 311 -47.31 -27.76 -18.36
C ILE A 311 -46.93 -26.44 -17.70
N MET A 312 -47.34 -25.29 -18.27
CA MET A 312 -47.14 -23.98 -17.69
C MET A 312 -47.83 -23.83 -16.33
N ASP A 313 -49.06 -24.27 -16.25
CA ASP A 313 -49.86 -24.24 -15.00
C ASP A 313 -49.22 -25.14 -13.89
N ALA A 314 -48.69 -26.28 -14.27
CA ALA A 314 -48.07 -27.23 -13.34
C ALA A 314 -46.66 -26.85 -12.91
N THR A 315 -45.89 -26.09 -13.72
CA THR A 315 -44.49 -25.74 -13.46
C THR A 315 -44.28 -24.27 -13.13
N GLU A 316 -45.31 -23.45 -13.22
CA GLU A 316 -45.30 -21.99 -13.04
C GLU A 316 -44.28 -21.27 -13.97
N LEU A 317 -43.88 -21.93 -15.08
CA LEU A 317 -42.97 -21.35 -16.06
C LEU A 317 -43.71 -20.47 -17.07
N GLU A 318 -43.06 -19.39 -17.50
CA GLU A 318 -43.53 -18.59 -18.62
C GLU A 318 -43.33 -19.32 -19.98
N GLU A 319 -44.12 -18.96 -20.98
CA GLU A 319 -44.10 -19.60 -22.31
C GLU A 319 -42.66 -19.59 -22.95
N ILE A 320 -41.91 -18.53 -22.71
CA ILE A 320 -40.53 -18.38 -23.22
C ILE A 320 -39.60 -19.39 -22.56
N GLU A 321 -39.69 -19.56 -21.24
CA GLU A 321 -38.90 -20.51 -20.48
C GLU A 321 -39.24 -21.95 -20.84
N LEU A 322 -40.52 -22.27 -20.97
CA LEU A 322 -40.98 -23.59 -21.39
C LEU A 322 -40.50 -23.95 -22.78
N LYS A 323 -40.55 -23.03 -23.75
CA LYS A 323 -39.98 -23.23 -25.09
C LYS A 323 -38.49 -23.44 -25.08
N SER A 324 -37.76 -22.75 -24.23
CA SER A 324 -36.32 -22.95 -24.10
C SER A 324 -35.96 -24.35 -23.59
N CYS A 325 -36.67 -24.84 -22.59
CA CYS A 325 -36.53 -26.21 -22.05
C CYS A 325 -36.79 -27.29 -23.12
N LEU A 326 -37.77 -27.09 -24.01
CA LEU A 326 -38.12 -28.01 -25.07
C LEU A 326 -37.18 -27.94 -26.29
N LEU A 327 -36.61 -26.79 -26.59
CA LEU A 327 -35.65 -26.60 -27.69
C LEU A 327 -34.28 -27.23 -27.40
N TYR A 328 -33.82 -27.18 -26.15
CA TYR A 328 -32.49 -27.74 -25.75
C TYR A 328 -32.43 -29.26 -25.84
N THR A 329 -33.57 -29.94 -25.95
CA THR A 329 -33.64 -31.40 -26.07
C THR A 329 -33.80 -31.91 -27.49
N SER A 330 -33.88 -31.03 -28.50
CA SER A 330 -33.79 -31.46 -29.89
C SER A 330 -32.32 -31.89 -30.18
N PRO A 331 -32.10 -33.14 -30.64
CA PRO A 331 -30.72 -33.60 -30.92
C PRO A 331 -30.08 -32.66 -31.91
N SER A 332 -28.85 -32.21 -31.56
CA SER A 332 -28.00 -31.38 -32.40
C SER A 332 -27.96 -31.95 -33.86
N PRO A 333 -27.94 -31.11 -34.90
CA PRO A 333 -27.76 -31.56 -36.25
C PRO A 333 -26.51 -32.49 -36.47
N ARG A 334 -25.55 -32.47 -35.52
CA ARG A 334 -24.39 -33.35 -35.54
C ARG A 334 -24.66 -34.79 -35.08
N ASP A 335 -25.74 -35.03 -34.33
CA ASP A 335 -26.06 -36.38 -33.83
C ASP A 335 -26.93 -37.18 -34.83
N ARG A 336 -27.35 -36.58 -35.94
CA ARG A 336 -28.09 -37.22 -37.00
C ARG A 336 -27.23 -37.84 -38.12
N GLN A 337 -25.90 -37.82 -37.95
CA GLN A 337 -24.93 -38.36 -38.93
C GLN A 337 -24.14 -39.58 -38.36
N LYS A 338 -24.77 -40.41 -37.55
CA LYS A 338 -24.24 -41.75 -37.27
C LYS A 338 -25.28 -42.80 -37.57
#